data_322103a003c665409954ac7593933145
#
_entry.id   322103a003c665409954ac7593933145
#
_cell.length_a   1.000
_cell.length_b   1.000
_cell.length_c   1.000
_cell.angle_alpha   90.00
_cell.angle_beta   90.00
_cell.angle_gamma   90.00
#
_symmetry.space_group_name_H-M   'P 1'
#
loop_
_entity.id
_entity.type
_entity.pdbx_description
1 polymer ?
#
loop_
_entity_poly.entity_id
_entity_poly.type
_entity_poly.pdbx_seq_one_letter_code
_entity_poly.pdbx_strand_id
1 'polypeptide(L)'
;MSTFDEELFLKGLEKRKGTLGADYVEKNLSLADDFTRPFQEAMTAWCWGFGWGDEVIDPKTRSMMNLSMIGALGKMHEWEIHCRGAINNGVSKEEVRAIIHVIGIYCGVPQALECFRVAKIVFNEGE
;
A
#
# COMPACT_ATOMS: atom_id res chain seq x y z
N MET A 1 -8.11 4.99 -22.70
CA MET A 1 -6.81 5.53 -22.28
C MET A 1 -7.01 6.58 -21.20
N SER A 2 -6.14 6.60 -20.22
CA SER A 2 -6.17 7.59 -19.16
C SER A 2 -5.95 9.01 -19.70
N THR A 3 -6.52 10.02 -19.03
CA THR A 3 -6.21 11.43 -19.30
C THR A 3 -4.83 11.82 -18.79
N PHE A 4 -4.18 10.94 -18.00
CA PHE A 4 -2.82 11.13 -17.51
C PHE A 4 -1.81 10.65 -18.53
N ASP A 5 -0.57 11.07 -18.36
CA ASP A 5 0.54 10.63 -19.17
C ASP A 5 0.65 9.11 -19.19
N GLU A 6 0.67 8.53 -20.39
CA GLU A 6 0.73 7.07 -20.57
C GLU A 6 2.03 6.49 -20.01
N GLU A 7 3.14 7.19 -20.18
CA GLU A 7 4.43 6.75 -19.64
C GLU A 7 4.38 6.69 -18.12
N LEU A 8 3.78 7.68 -17.48
CA LEU A 8 3.61 7.72 -16.04
C LEU A 8 2.66 6.61 -15.56
N PHE A 9 1.59 6.34 -16.32
CA PHE A 9 0.69 5.22 -16.02
C PHE A 9 1.42 3.88 -16.07
N LEU A 10 2.21 3.64 -17.12
CA LEU A 10 2.94 2.38 -17.27
C LEU A 10 3.99 2.21 -16.16
N LYS A 11 4.68 3.27 -15.81
CA LYS A 11 5.62 3.26 -14.68
C LYS A 11 4.91 2.96 -13.36
N GLY A 12 3.75 3.56 -13.17
CA GLY A 12 2.93 3.33 -11.98
C GLY A 12 2.42 1.91 -11.90
N LEU A 13 2.01 1.35 -13.03
CA LEU A 13 1.55 -0.02 -13.12
C LEU A 13 2.65 -1.00 -12.69
N GLU A 14 3.87 -0.79 -13.14
CA GLU A 14 5.02 -1.59 -12.74
C GLU A 14 5.28 -1.51 -11.23
N LYS A 15 5.30 -0.30 -10.68
CA LYS A 15 5.54 -0.09 -9.25
C LYS A 15 4.44 -0.70 -8.39
N ARG A 16 3.18 -0.53 -8.80
CA ARG A 16 2.02 -1.09 -8.10
C ARG A 16 2.08 -2.61 -8.06
N LYS A 17 2.37 -3.23 -9.22
CA LYS A 17 2.52 -4.69 -9.31
C LYS A 17 3.70 -5.19 -8.47
N GLY A 18 4.81 -4.46 -8.47
CA GLY A 18 5.99 -4.83 -7.69
C GLY A 18 5.74 -4.85 -6.19
N THR A 19 4.86 -3.99 -5.70
CA THR A 19 4.54 -3.90 -4.27
C THR A 19 3.35 -4.79 -3.89
N LEU A 20 2.24 -4.72 -4.64
CA LEU A 20 1.01 -5.41 -4.27
C LEU A 20 0.85 -6.79 -4.93
N GLY A 21 1.69 -7.10 -5.90
CA GLY A 21 1.59 -8.33 -6.67
C GLY A 21 0.81 -8.15 -7.96
N ALA A 22 1.29 -8.79 -9.03
CA ALA A 22 0.68 -8.64 -10.36
C ALA A 22 -0.76 -9.16 -10.37
N ASP A 23 -1.02 -10.31 -9.75
CA ASP A 23 -2.35 -10.93 -9.77
C ASP A 23 -3.40 -10.04 -9.08
N TYR A 24 -3.05 -9.45 -7.94
CA TYR A 24 -3.93 -8.54 -7.22
C TYR A 24 -4.25 -7.30 -8.06
N VAL A 25 -3.23 -6.69 -8.65
CA VAL A 25 -3.38 -5.47 -9.46
C VAL A 25 -4.19 -5.74 -10.72
N GLU A 26 -3.91 -6.83 -11.43
CA GLU A 26 -4.64 -7.21 -12.64
C GLU A 26 -6.11 -7.50 -12.33
N LYS A 27 -6.38 -8.19 -11.22
CA LYS A 27 -7.75 -8.46 -10.78
C LYS A 27 -8.50 -7.16 -10.52
N ASN A 28 -7.90 -6.23 -9.77
CA ASN A 28 -8.53 -4.94 -9.47
C ASN A 28 -8.82 -4.14 -10.73
N LEU A 29 -7.87 -4.10 -11.66
CA LEU A 29 -8.07 -3.38 -12.91
C LEU A 29 -9.14 -4.04 -13.78
N SER A 30 -9.22 -5.38 -13.78
CA SER A 30 -10.24 -6.11 -14.53
C SER A 30 -11.64 -5.90 -13.98
N LEU A 31 -11.78 -5.63 -12.68
CA LEU A 31 -13.06 -5.36 -12.02
C LEU A 31 -13.50 -3.90 -12.18
N ALA A 32 -12.63 -3.04 -12.66
CA ALA A 32 -12.96 -1.63 -12.88
C ALA A 32 -13.98 -1.51 -14.02
N ASP A 33 -15.02 -0.74 -13.77
CA ASP A 33 -16.07 -0.44 -14.74
C ASP A 33 -15.98 1.03 -15.18
N ASP A 34 -16.95 1.50 -15.97
CA ASP A 34 -16.95 2.87 -16.44
C ASP A 34 -17.02 3.90 -15.31
N PHE A 35 -17.60 3.50 -14.19
CA PHE A 35 -17.69 4.37 -13.02
C PHE A 35 -16.34 4.51 -12.29
N THR A 36 -15.59 3.44 -12.15
CA THR A 36 -14.38 3.40 -11.33
C THR A 36 -13.08 3.51 -12.12
N ARG A 37 -13.09 3.12 -13.40
CA ARG A 37 -11.87 3.06 -14.23
C ARG A 37 -11.10 4.39 -14.31
N PRO A 38 -11.75 5.54 -14.54
CA PRO A 38 -10.99 6.78 -14.62
C PRO A 38 -10.16 7.07 -13.38
N PHE A 39 -10.68 6.76 -12.19
CA PHE A 39 -9.93 6.96 -10.96
C PHE A 39 -8.82 5.92 -10.79
N GLN A 40 -9.08 4.66 -11.16
CA GLN A 40 -8.06 3.62 -11.11
C GLN A 40 -6.86 3.97 -12.00
N GLU A 41 -7.12 4.50 -13.19
CA GLU A 41 -6.07 4.94 -14.11
C GLU A 41 -5.32 6.16 -13.57
N ALA A 42 -6.04 7.16 -13.08
CA ALA A 42 -5.47 8.37 -12.51
C ALA A 42 -4.61 8.04 -11.28
N MET A 43 -5.13 7.20 -10.38
CA MET A 43 -4.41 6.76 -9.19
C MET A 43 -3.14 5.99 -9.54
N THR A 44 -3.21 5.10 -10.52
CA THR A 44 -2.04 4.34 -10.95
C THR A 44 -0.94 5.25 -11.48
N ALA A 45 -1.29 6.25 -12.28
CA ALA A 45 -0.33 7.23 -12.80
C ALA A 45 0.21 8.13 -11.68
N TRP A 46 -0.67 8.69 -10.87
CA TRP A 46 -0.31 9.70 -9.89
C TRP A 46 0.31 9.09 -8.61
N CYS A 47 -0.42 8.22 -7.95
CA CYS A 47 0.07 7.62 -6.71
C CYS A 47 1.28 6.73 -6.97
N TRP A 48 1.15 5.80 -7.90
CA TRP A 48 2.17 4.80 -8.14
C TRP A 48 3.26 5.25 -9.13
N GLY A 49 2.89 6.03 -10.14
CA GLY A 49 3.86 6.55 -11.11
C GLY A 49 4.63 7.73 -10.57
N PHE A 50 3.95 8.77 -10.14
CA PHE A 50 4.58 9.96 -9.60
C PHE A 50 5.13 9.73 -8.19
N GLY A 51 4.32 9.15 -7.29
CA GLY A 51 4.72 8.95 -5.89
C GLY A 51 5.72 7.81 -5.72
N TRP A 52 5.31 6.61 -5.98
CA TRP A 52 6.15 5.42 -5.82
C TRP A 52 7.26 5.32 -6.87
N GLY A 53 7.08 5.97 -8.01
CA GLY A 53 8.06 5.98 -9.08
C GLY A 53 9.26 6.87 -8.80
N ASP A 54 9.21 7.73 -7.81
CA ASP A 54 10.36 8.50 -7.36
C ASP A 54 11.28 7.59 -6.54
N GLU A 55 12.44 7.26 -7.10
CA GLU A 55 13.37 6.28 -6.54
C GLU A 55 14.34 6.85 -5.49
N VAL A 56 14.17 8.13 -5.11
CA VAL A 56 14.95 8.73 -4.02
C VAL A 56 14.73 7.98 -2.71
N ILE A 57 13.50 7.48 -2.49
CA ILE A 57 13.18 6.63 -1.35
C ILE A 57 12.93 5.22 -1.89
N ASP A 58 13.64 4.24 -1.33
CA ASP A 58 13.51 2.86 -1.79
C ASP A 58 12.13 2.25 -1.43
N PRO A 59 11.72 1.17 -2.10
CA PRO A 59 10.39 0.58 -1.88
C PRO A 59 10.13 0.12 -0.44
N LYS A 60 11.13 -0.40 0.25
CA LYS A 60 10.98 -0.84 1.65
C LYS A 60 10.65 0.35 2.55
N THR A 61 11.40 1.43 2.42
CA THR A 61 11.17 2.65 3.21
C THR A 61 9.82 3.27 2.87
N ARG A 62 9.43 3.29 1.58
CA ARG A 62 8.11 3.78 1.19
C ARG A 62 6.98 2.98 1.82
N SER A 63 7.12 1.64 1.86
CA SER A 63 6.12 0.80 2.52
C SER A 63 6.00 1.14 4.01
N MET A 64 7.12 1.37 4.69
CA MET A 64 7.11 1.72 6.12
C MET A 64 6.45 3.08 6.35
N MET A 65 6.78 4.07 5.52
CA MET A 65 6.15 5.40 5.57
C MET A 65 4.66 5.32 5.30
N ASN A 66 4.28 4.54 4.29
CA ASN A 66 2.87 4.38 3.89
C ASN A 66 2.06 3.73 5.01
N LEU A 67 2.60 2.68 5.64
CA LEU A 67 1.96 2.04 6.79
C LEU A 67 1.73 3.04 7.93
N SER A 68 2.70 3.89 8.21
CA SER A 68 2.56 4.89 9.27
C SER A 68 1.40 5.84 8.98
N MET A 69 1.28 6.31 7.74
CA MET A 69 0.21 7.23 7.35
C MET A 69 -1.16 6.55 7.34
N ILE A 70 -1.26 5.37 6.74
CA ILE A 70 -2.51 4.62 6.64
C ILE A 70 -2.99 4.18 8.02
N GLY A 71 -2.08 3.69 8.85
CA GLY A 71 -2.40 3.30 10.22
C GLY A 71 -2.89 4.49 11.06
N ALA A 72 -2.23 5.64 10.92
CA ALA A 72 -2.63 6.87 11.63
C ALA A 72 -4.02 7.34 11.19
N LEU A 73 -4.33 7.22 9.91
CA LEU A 73 -5.64 7.61 9.35
C LEU A 73 -6.76 6.60 9.66
N GLY A 74 -6.43 5.42 10.16
CA GLY A 74 -7.42 4.40 10.47
C GLY A 74 -8.03 3.71 9.24
N LYS A 75 -7.33 3.71 8.10
CA LYS A 75 -7.81 3.09 6.86
C LYS A 75 -7.44 1.61 6.85
N MET A 76 -8.23 0.80 7.55
CA MET A 76 -7.84 -0.57 7.87
C MET A 76 -7.88 -1.53 6.67
N HIS A 77 -8.73 -1.30 5.69
CA HIS A 77 -8.71 -2.09 4.46
C HIS A 77 -7.38 -1.89 3.71
N GLU A 78 -6.96 -0.64 3.54
CA GLU A 78 -5.69 -0.29 2.91
C GLU A 78 -4.50 -0.73 3.77
N TRP A 79 -4.63 -0.66 5.10
CA TRP A 79 -3.62 -1.16 6.02
C TRP A 79 -3.34 -2.64 5.76
N GLU A 80 -4.39 -3.45 5.62
CA GLU A 80 -4.24 -4.87 5.33
C GLU A 80 -3.50 -5.11 4.02
N ILE A 81 -3.91 -4.43 2.95
CA ILE A 81 -3.29 -4.54 1.62
C ILE A 81 -1.82 -4.13 1.69
N HIS A 82 -1.52 -3.02 2.35
CA HIS A 82 -0.16 -2.49 2.42
C HIS A 82 0.73 -3.23 3.42
N CYS A 83 0.17 -3.95 4.38
CA CYS A 83 0.95 -4.91 5.16
C CYS A 83 1.50 -6.01 4.25
N ARG A 84 0.68 -6.55 3.34
CA ARG A 84 1.15 -7.54 2.36
C ARG A 84 2.19 -6.93 1.43
N GLY A 85 1.94 -5.72 0.94
CA GLY A 85 2.90 -5.00 0.10
C GLY A 85 4.22 -4.73 0.81
N ALA A 86 4.17 -4.40 2.09
CA ALA A 86 5.36 -4.17 2.90
C ALA A 86 6.21 -5.44 3.03
N ILE A 87 5.57 -6.59 3.25
CA ILE A 87 6.27 -7.88 3.27
C ILE A 87 6.96 -8.13 1.93
N ASN A 88 6.26 -7.87 0.82
CA ASN A 88 6.83 -8.02 -0.52
C ASN A 88 8.05 -7.12 -0.72
N ASN A 89 8.07 -5.95 -0.11
CA ASN A 89 9.18 -4.99 -0.21
C ASN A 89 10.25 -5.18 0.88
N GLY A 90 10.17 -6.27 1.65
CA GLY A 90 11.22 -6.65 2.59
C GLY A 90 11.06 -6.09 4.01
N VAL A 91 9.91 -5.53 4.34
CA VAL A 91 9.64 -5.05 5.71
C VAL A 91 9.38 -6.27 6.61
N SER A 92 10.06 -6.35 7.74
CA SER A 92 9.92 -7.45 8.67
C SER A 92 8.74 -7.26 9.61
N LYS A 93 8.31 -8.36 10.21
CA LYS A 93 7.26 -8.35 11.25
C LYS A 93 7.64 -7.43 12.41
N GLU A 94 8.92 -7.48 12.81
CA GLU A 94 9.46 -6.65 13.88
C GLU A 94 9.41 -5.16 13.53
N GLU A 95 9.68 -4.83 12.27
CA GLU A 95 9.60 -3.45 11.79
C GLU A 95 8.15 -2.96 11.78
N VAL A 96 7.20 -3.80 11.34
CA VAL A 96 5.78 -3.45 11.40
C VAL A 96 5.35 -3.24 12.85
N ARG A 97 5.78 -4.08 13.77
CA ARG A 97 5.51 -3.92 15.21
C ARG A 97 6.01 -2.57 15.71
N ALA A 98 7.24 -2.21 15.35
CA ALA A 98 7.82 -0.93 15.75
C ALA A 98 7.03 0.27 15.22
N ILE A 99 6.54 0.17 13.98
CA ILE A 99 5.66 1.19 13.38
C ILE A 99 4.38 1.32 14.20
N ILE A 100 3.75 0.21 14.57
CA ILE A 100 2.51 0.21 15.35
C ILE A 100 2.73 0.82 16.74
N HIS A 101 3.87 0.57 17.35
CA HIS A 101 4.23 1.20 18.63
C HIS A 101 4.19 2.73 18.53
N VAL A 102 4.77 3.27 17.47
CA VAL A 102 4.79 4.72 17.25
C VAL A 102 3.38 5.26 16.96
N ILE A 103 2.58 4.52 16.18
CA ILE A 103 1.17 4.87 15.96
C ILE A 103 0.44 4.95 17.31
N GLY A 104 0.68 4.00 18.20
CA GLY A 104 0.06 4.00 19.53
C GLY A 104 0.43 5.22 20.35
N ILE A 105 1.68 5.67 20.27
CA ILE A 105 2.18 6.84 21.00
C ILE A 105 1.52 8.13 20.48
N TYR A 106 1.46 8.31 19.16
CA TYR A 106 1.00 9.57 18.56
C TYR A 106 -0.49 9.60 18.20
N CYS A 107 -1.11 8.42 17.99
CA CYS A 107 -2.50 8.34 17.52
C CYS A 107 -3.43 7.63 18.50
N GLY A 108 -2.88 7.08 19.58
CA GLY A 108 -3.67 6.45 20.64
C GLY A 108 -3.68 4.93 20.60
N VAL A 109 -3.84 4.35 21.78
CA VAL A 109 -3.83 2.90 22.00
C VAL A 109 -4.90 2.17 21.18
N PRO A 110 -6.17 2.66 21.10
CA PRO A 110 -7.18 1.93 20.32
C PRO A 110 -6.81 1.76 18.85
N GLN A 111 -6.18 2.76 18.24
CA GLN A 111 -5.75 2.65 16.85
C GLN A 111 -4.61 1.66 16.68
N ALA A 112 -3.66 1.63 17.62
CA ALA A 112 -2.59 0.65 17.59
C ALA A 112 -3.14 -0.78 17.71
N LEU A 113 -4.11 -1.00 18.59
CA LEU A 113 -4.74 -2.31 18.76
C LEU A 113 -5.41 -2.78 17.48
N GLU A 114 -6.07 -1.87 16.78
CA GLU A 114 -6.71 -2.18 15.49
C GLU A 114 -5.66 -2.53 14.43
N CYS A 115 -4.55 -1.80 14.39
CA CYS A 115 -3.43 -2.11 13.50
C CYS A 115 -2.84 -3.49 13.80
N PHE A 116 -2.67 -3.84 15.07
CA PHE A 116 -2.21 -5.17 15.46
C PHE A 116 -3.18 -6.27 15.03
N ARG A 117 -4.47 -6.06 15.25
CA ARG A 117 -5.49 -7.04 14.88
C ARG A 117 -5.40 -7.40 13.39
N VAL A 118 -5.32 -6.39 12.54
CA VAL A 118 -5.29 -6.61 11.09
C VAL A 118 -3.93 -7.12 10.63
N ALA A 119 -2.83 -6.57 11.16
CA ALA A 119 -1.48 -7.04 10.82
C ALA A 119 -1.30 -8.51 11.18
N LYS A 120 -1.86 -8.93 12.31
CA LYS A 120 -1.79 -10.33 12.74
C LYS A 120 -2.45 -11.28 11.73
N ILE A 121 -3.58 -10.86 11.13
CA ILE A 121 -4.22 -11.64 10.07
C ILE A 121 -3.25 -11.85 8.90
N VAL A 122 -2.59 -10.77 8.47
CA VAL A 122 -1.65 -10.82 7.34
C VAL A 122 -0.45 -11.72 7.66
N PHE A 123 0.14 -11.57 8.83
CA PHE A 123 1.33 -12.35 9.20
C PHE A 123 1.02 -13.82 9.48
N ASN A 124 -0.24 -14.17 9.74
CA ASN A 124 -0.65 -15.56 9.92
C ASN A 124 -1.04 -16.25 8.61
N GLU A 125 -1.09 -15.52 7.51
CA GLU A 125 -1.30 -16.12 6.19
C GLU A 125 -0.11 -16.99 5.83
N GLY A 126 -0.35 -18.21 5.40
CA GLY A 126 0.72 -19.14 5.05
C GLY A 126 1.21 -20.05 6.19
N GLU A 127 0.64 -19.90 7.39
CA GLU A 127 0.87 -20.83 8.49
C GLU A 127 -0.01 -22.08 8.38
#